data_dea74759f2a7b231c600461c07883421
#
_entry.id   dea74759f2a7b231c600461c07883421
#
_cell.length_a   1.000
_cell.length_b   1.000
_cell.length_c   1.000
_cell.angle_alpha   90.00
_cell.angle_beta   90.00
_cell.angle_gamma   90.00
#
_symmetry.space_group_name_H-M   'P 1'
#
loop_
_entity.id
_entity.type
_entity.pdbx_description
1 polymer ?
#
loop_
_entity_poly.entity_id
_entity_poly.type
_entity_poly.pdbx_seq_one_letter_code
_entity_poly.pdbx_strand_id
1 'polypeptide(L)'
;MQVYERLHNMELLFEKKAKASPVLYIDEVPTVTQKSNKKKNYVWIFNNTEFAWYRYFEGRAGADPLGHFTDYKGFCMTDAYSSYSAYLHEATLCRCLSHCRRRYIDYRKITGSEVDVKIPLDYFGQIYHEDGILRDKMNSGEISEDEFLTKRNAICLPLLAELKTWCENCALTGYKRSIPLKRAVTYTLNNWKYIENIFTTAKVELDNNRSERLVKIVKLGSKNWITNGSEDGAKGSSLIYSLIETAKMYNLNPRDYLSYVYMKGAASIDWEINTEDLEPLMPWNVEPKDLSIVTDEYKFLAQNMLSTEEYEAKMASASK
;
A
#
# COMPACT_ATOMS: atom_id res chain seq x y z
N MET A 1 -4.89 -3.04 22.94
CA MET A 1 -5.32 -4.44 23.06
C MET A 1 -6.84 -4.54 22.96
N GLN A 2 -7.62 -4.00 23.90
CA GLN A 2 -9.11 -4.09 23.89
C GLN A 2 -9.79 -3.64 22.59
N VAL A 3 -9.30 -2.57 21.92
CA VAL A 3 -9.86 -2.09 20.66
C VAL A 3 -9.63 -3.08 19.52
N TYR A 4 -8.44 -3.69 19.45
CA TYR A 4 -8.13 -4.70 18.44
C TYR A 4 -8.99 -5.95 18.63
N GLU A 5 -9.13 -6.45 19.85
CA GLU A 5 -9.94 -7.63 20.17
C GLU A 5 -11.40 -7.45 19.73
N ARG A 6 -11.92 -6.23 19.77
CA ARG A 6 -13.29 -5.92 19.31
C ARG A 6 -13.44 -5.71 17.79
N LEU A 7 -12.43 -5.18 17.16
CA LEU A 7 -12.48 -4.73 15.75
C LEU A 7 -11.70 -5.64 14.79
N HIS A 8 -11.05 -6.71 15.27
CA HIS A 8 -10.18 -7.53 14.42
C HIS A 8 -10.92 -8.18 13.24
N ASN A 9 -12.23 -8.42 13.35
CA ASN A 9 -13.03 -8.92 12.25
C ASN A 9 -13.14 -7.95 11.06
N MET A 10 -12.78 -6.66 11.23
CA MET A 10 -12.61 -5.74 10.11
C MET A 10 -11.50 -6.18 9.14
N GLU A 11 -10.51 -6.95 9.61
CA GLU A 11 -9.49 -7.54 8.74
C GLU A 11 -10.09 -8.50 7.70
N LEU A 12 -11.14 -9.24 8.06
CA LEU A 12 -11.85 -10.13 7.13
C LEU A 12 -12.57 -9.35 6.03
N LEU A 13 -13.08 -8.16 6.36
CA LEU A 13 -13.72 -7.27 5.39
C LEU A 13 -12.69 -6.66 4.43
N PHE A 14 -11.51 -6.28 4.93
CA PHE A 14 -10.39 -5.87 4.07
C PHE A 14 -9.94 -7.01 3.16
N GLU A 15 -9.81 -8.23 3.69
CA GLU A 15 -9.44 -9.41 2.89
C GLU A 15 -10.46 -9.69 1.79
N LYS A 16 -11.75 -9.69 2.13
CA LYS A 16 -12.86 -9.85 1.17
C LYS A 16 -12.79 -8.79 0.06
N LYS A 17 -12.58 -7.50 0.43
CA LYS A 17 -12.44 -6.41 -0.54
C LYS A 17 -11.19 -6.56 -1.40
N ALA A 18 -10.07 -6.96 -0.82
CA ALA A 18 -8.83 -7.20 -1.55
C ALA A 18 -8.97 -8.34 -2.57
N LYS A 19 -9.56 -9.46 -2.18
CA LYS A 19 -9.81 -10.60 -3.09
C LYS A 19 -10.77 -10.25 -4.24
N ALA A 20 -11.73 -9.37 -4.00
CA ALA A 20 -12.67 -8.91 -5.03
C ALA A 20 -12.09 -7.82 -5.96
N SER A 21 -10.94 -7.26 -5.64
CA SER A 21 -10.34 -6.15 -6.38
C SER A 21 -9.71 -6.63 -7.69
N PRO A 22 -9.87 -5.88 -8.80
CA PRO A 22 -9.23 -6.25 -10.07
C PRO A 22 -7.72 -6.02 -10.07
N VAL A 23 -7.22 -5.17 -9.18
CA VAL A 23 -5.79 -4.84 -9.05
C VAL A 23 -5.41 -4.73 -7.59
N LEU A 24 -4.28 -5.32 -7.22
CA LEU A 24 -3.62 -5.14 -5.95
C LEU A 24 -2.20 -4.62 -6.14
N TYR A 25 -1.82 -3.68 -5.30
CA TYR A 25 -0.45 -3.23 -5.10
C TYR A 25 0.02 -3.81 -3.78
N ILE A 26 1.14 -4.53 -3.77
CA ILE A 26 1.61 -5.22 -2.57
C ILE A 26 3.06 -4.82 -2.30
N ASP A 27 3.35 -4.51 -1.05
CA ASP A 27 4.71 -4.23 -0.57
C ASP A 27 4.82 -4.61 0.91
N GLU A 28 6.02 -4.74 1.43
CA GLU A 28 6.24 -5.06 2.84
C GLU A 28 7.33 -4.22 3.46
N VAL A 29 7.21 -3.95 4.75
CA VAL A 29 8.15 -3.16 5.53
C VAL A 29 8.60 -3.92 6.77
N PRO A 30 9.92 -4.00 7.04
CA PRO A 30 10.40 -4.62 8.26
C PRO A 30 10.01 -3.80 9.49
N THR A 31 9.64 -4.50 10.55
CA THR A 31 9.38 -3.95 11.88
C THR A 31 10.04 -4.82 12.95
N VAL A 32 10.17 -4.29 14.16
CA VAL A 32 10.71 -5.03 15.31
C VAL A 32 9.64 -5.17 16.36
N THR A 33 9.48 -6.38 16.90
CA THR A 33 8.54 -6.70 17.97
C THR A 33 9.30 -7.38 19.11
N GLN A 34 9.19 -6.84 20.33
CA GLN A 34 10.03 -7.27 21.47
C GLN A 34 9.79 -8.72 21.89
N LYS A 35 8.55 -9.19 21.87
CA LYS A 35 8.17 -10.53 22.30
C LYS A 35 7.89 -11.48 21.13
N SER A 36 8.57 -11.27 19.99
CA SER A 36 8.45 -12.16 18.84
C SER A 36 9.55 -13.21 18.83
N ASN A 37 9.24 -14.40 18.32
CA ASN A 37 10.21 -15.46 18.10
C ASN A 37 11.23 -15.15 16.99
N LYS A 38 10.94 -14.16 16.15
CA LYS A 38 11.81 -13.74 15.02
C LYS A 38 12.40 -12.35 15.26
N LYS A 39 13.69 -12.20 14.95
CA LYS A 39 14.40 -10.91 15.05
C LYS A 39 13.84 -9.81 14.15
N LYS A 40 13.25 -10.18 13.00
CA LYS A 40 12.64 -9.27 12.04
C LYS A 40 11.25 -9.77 11.71
N ASN A 41 10.29 -8.90 11.87
CA ASN A 41 8.91 -9.10 11.50
C ASN A 41 8.55 -8.10 10.39
N TYR A 42 7.42 -8.26 9.77
CA TYR A 42 7.04 -7.43 8.64
C TYR A 42 5.59 -6.99 8.74
N VAL A 43 5.33 -5.78 8.33
CA VAL A 43 3.99 -5.31 7.99
C VAL A 43 3.86 -5.39 6.48
N TRP A 44 2.94 -6.20 6.02
CA TRP A 44 2.55 -6.32 4.61
C TRP A 44 1.42 -5.35 4.32
N ILE A 45 1.44 -4.74 3.15
CA ILE A 45 0.49 -3.72 2.75
C ILE A 45 -0.13 -4.14 1.44
N PHE A 46 -1.43 -4.43 1.47
CA PHE A 46 -2.26 -4.69 0.30
C PHE A 46 -3.08 -3.43 0.04
N ASN A 47 -3.02 -2.89 -1.16
CA ASN A 47 -3.71 -1.64 -1.43
C ASN A 47 -4.11 -1.48 -2.90
N ASN A 48 -5.01 -0.53 -3.13
CA ASN A 48 -5.36 0.00 -4.43
C ASN A 48 -5.88 1.44 -4.29
N THR A 49 -6.74 1.91 -5.20
CA THR A 49 -7.34 3.25 -5.11
C THR A 49 -8.45 3.36 -4.06
N GLU A 50 -8.94 2.24 -3.51
CA GLU A 50 -10.10 2.18 -2.63
C GLU A 50 -9.77 1.84 -1.19
N PHE A 51 -8.62 1.22 -0.92
CA PHE A 51 -8.20 0.85 0.43
C PHE A 51 -6.69 0.71 0.57
N ALA A 52 -6.25 0.77 1.83
CA ALA A 52 -4.91 0.40 2.26
C ALA A 52 -5.04 -0.55 3.46
N TRP A 53 -4.65 -1.79 3.29
CA TRP A 53 -4.74 -2.84 4.30
C TRP A 53 -3.36 -3.27 4.77
N TYR A 54 -3.04 -3.01 6.03
CA TYR A 54 -1.79 -3.33 6.69
C TYR A 54 -1.98 -4.60 7.54
N ARG A 55 -1.09 -5.57 7.40
CA ARG A 55 -1.09 -6.79 8.21
C ARG A 55 0.29 -7.08 8.76
N TYR A 56 0.35 -7.37 10.06
CA TYR A 56 1.58 -7.80 10.71
C TYR A 56 1.78 -9.32 10.58
N PHE A 57 3.02 -9.73 10.29
CA PHE A 57 3.43 -11.13 10.23
C PHE A 57 4.82 -11.33 10.85
N GLU A 58 5.02 -12.49 11.48
CA GLU A 58 6.33 -12.92 11.95
C GLU A 58 7.21 -13.37 10.77
N GLY A 59 8.26 -12.58 10.48
CA GLY A 59 9.18 -12.84 9.39
C GLY A 59 8.64 -12.39 8.02
N ARG A 60 9.44 -12.63 6.97
CA ARG A 60 9.16 -12.21 5.59
C ARG A 60 8.61 -13.33 4.71
N ALA A 61 8.40 -14.53 5.26
CA ALA A 61 7.92 -15.65 4.47
C ALA A 61 6.55 -15.32 3.85
N GLY A 62 6.42 -15.53 2.54
CA GLY A 62 5.18 -15.23 1.82
C GLY A 62 4.03 -16.17 2.12
N ALA A 63 4.28 -17.32 2.78
CA ALA A 63 3.25 -18.32 3.06
C ALA A 63 2.03 -17.74 3.79
N ASP A 64 2.27 -17.04 4.90
CA ASP A 64 1.18 -16.49 5.71
C ASP A 64 0.49 -15.31 5.05
N PRO A 65 1.20 -14.25 4.56
CA PRO A 65 0.54 -13.09 3.98
C PRO A 65 -0.09 -13.36 2.62
N LEU A 66 0.50 -14.24 1.79
CA LEU A 66 0.07 -14.49 0.42
C LEU A 66 -0.73 -15.80 0.26
N GLY A 67 -0.69 -16.69 1.26
CA GLY A 67 -1.41 -17.98 1.21
C GLY A 67 -2.92 -17.82 1.02
N HIS A 68 -3.49 -16.73 1.50
CA HIS A 68 -4.91 -16.39 1.31
C HIS A 68 -5.24 -15.90 -0.12
N PHE A 69 -4.24 -15.64 -0.98
CA PHE A 69 -4.38 -15.10 -2.32
C PHE A 69 -3.92 -16.05 -3.43
N THR A 70 -3.74 -17.34 -3.14
CA THR A 70 -3.27 -18.33 -4.11
C THR A 70 -4.23 -18.51 -5.30
N ASP A 71 -5.52 -18.25 -5.10
CA ASP A 71 -6.60 -18.31 -6.08
C ASP A 71 -6.96 -16.93 -6.69
N TYR A 72 -6.23 -15.86 -6.29
CA TYR A 72 -6.48 -14.52 -6.81
C TYR A 72 -6.07 -14.39 -8.27
N LYS A 73 -6.99 -13.94 -9.12
CA LYS A 73 -6.82 -13.85 -10.58
C LYS A 73 -6.65 -12.44 -11.13
N GLY A 74 -6.69 -11.43 -10.26
CA GLY A 74 -6.48 -10.05 -10.66
C GLY A 74 -5.03 -9.72 -10.97
N PHE A 75 -4.76 -8.46 -11.25
CA PHE A 75 -3.40 -7.96 -11.46
C PHE A 75 -2.73 -7.67 -10.12
N CYS A 76 -1.46 -8.05 -9.98
CA CYS A 76 -0.65 -7.71 -8.80
C CYS A 76 0.59 -6.92 -9.19
N MET A 77 0.66 -5.66 -8.76
CA MET A 77 1.86 -4.83 -8.86
C MET A 77 2.75 -5.02 -7.64
N THR A 78 3.97 -5.51 -7.85
CA THR A 78 4.91 -5.84 -6.78
C THR A 78 6.35 -5.50 -7.17
N ASP A 79 7.27 -5.62 -6.22
CA ASP A 79 8.70 -5.72 -6.52
C ASP A 79 9.07 -7.15 -7.01
N ALA A 80 10.35 -7.39 -7.23
CA ALA A 80 10.84 -8.69 -7.72
C ALA A 80 11.15 -9.71 -6.61
N TYR A 81 10.53 -9.61 -5.42
CA TYR A 81 10.70 -10.60 -4.37
C TYR A 81 10.07 -11.95 -4.78
N SER A 82 10.81 -13.04 -4.61
CA SER A 82 10.46 -14.36 -5.16
C SER A 82 9.15 -14.94 -4.59
N SER A 83 8.77 -14.59 -3.36
CA SER A 83 7.54 -15.08 -2.74
C SER A 83 6.29 -14.68 -3.53
N TYR A 84 6.27 -13.50 -4.16
CA TYR A 84 5.13 -13.10 -4.98
C TYR A 84 4.86 -14.09 -6.12
N SER A 85 5.91 -14.51 -6.84
CA SER A 85 5.75 -15.49 -7.92
C SER A 85 5.45 -16.91 -7.43
N ALA A 86 5.84 -17.23 -6.20
CA ALA A 86 5.60 -18.55 -5.61
C ALA A 86 4.16 -18.74 -5.12
N TYR A 87 3.52 -17.69 -4.63
CA TYR A 87 2.18 -17.79 -4.02
C TYR A 87 1.07 -17.18 -4.88
N LEU A 88 1.36 -16.17 -5.71
CA LEU A 88 0.39 -15.50 -6.57
C LEU A 88 0.45 -16.06 -8.01
N HIS A 89 0.43 -17.38 -8.15
CA HIS A 89 0.62 -18.04 -9.44
C HIS A 89 -0.61 -17.95 -10.38
N GLU A 90 -1.80 -17.74 -9.84
CA GLU A 90 -3.03 -17.49 -10.61
C GLU A 90 -3.17 -16.00 -11.00
N ALA A 91 -2.48 -15.09 -10.31
CA ALA A 91 -2.55 -13.66 -10.58
C ALA A 91 -1.70 -13.27 -11.79
N THR A 92 -2.11 -12.21 -12.47
CA THR A 92 -1.28 -11.53 -13.47
C THR A 92 -0.28 -10.61 -12.78
N LEU A 93 0.94 -11.10 -12.58
CA LEU A 93 1.99 -10.32 -11.91
C LEU A 93 2.50 -9.19 -12.80
N CYS A 94 2.59 -7.99 -12.24
CA CYS A 94 3.23 -6.82 -12.81
C CYS A 94 4.45 -6.42 -11.97
N ARG A 95 5.50 -5.89 -12.61
CA ARG A 95 6.71 -5.43 -11.92
C ARG A 95 6.89 -3.93 -12.07
N CYS A 96 7.09 -3.31 -10.94
CA CYS A 96 7.28 -1.87 -10.81
C CYS A 96 8.38 -1.34 -11.75
N LEU A 97 8.00 -0.50 -12.70
CA LEU A 97 8.93 0.08 -13.66
C LEU A 97 9.92 1.05 -13.00
N SER A 98 9.51 1.70 -11.90
CA SER A 98 10.38 2.56 -11.09
C SER A 98 11.57 1.80 -10.50
N HIS A 99 11.39 0.53 -10.09
CA HIS A 99 12.49 -0.30 -9.63
C HIS A 99 13.50 -0.62 -10.75
N CYS A 100 13.04 -0.86 -11.97
CA CYS A 100 13.92 -1.02 -13.13
C CYS A 100 14.70 0.27 -13.38
N ARG A 101 14.01 1.41 -13.49
CA ARG A 101 14.62 2.73 -13.71
C ARG A 101 15.65 3.08 -12.64
N ARG A 102 15.36 2.79 -11.37
CA ARG A 102 16.24 3.06 -10.23
C ARG A 102 17.60 2.37 -10.38
N ARG A 103 17.68 1.15 -10.95
CA ARG A 103 18.95 0.45 -11.19
C ARG A 103 19.91 1.23 -12.09
N TYR A 104 19.39 1.92 -13.11
CA TYR A 104 20.17 2.77 -14.01
C TYR A 104 20.58 4.09 -13.33
N ILE A 105 19.72 4.65 -12.49
CA ILE A 105 20.04 5.81 -11.66
C ILE A 105 21.16 5.46 -10.67
N ASP A 106 21.09 4.30 -10.04
CA ASP A 106 22.10 3.83 -9.09
C ASP A 106 23.44 3.57 -9.82
N TYR A 107 23.39 3.02 -11.05
CA TYR A 107 24.57 2.93 -11.90
C TYR A 107 25.25 4.30 -12.09
N ARG A 108 24.46 5.30 -12.49
CA ARG A 108 24.96 6.68 -12.68
C ARG A 108 25.61 7.24 -11.42
N LYS A 109 24.99 7.02 -10.26
CA LYS A 109 25.53 7.46 -8.96
C LYS A 109 26.86 6.80 -8.60
N ILE A 110 27.00 5.50 -8.88
CA ILE A 110 28.19 4.71 -8.54
C ILE A 110 29.35 5.04 -9.47
N THR A 111 29.08 5.23 -10.77
CA THR A 111 30.13 5.35 -11.79
C THR A 111 30.40 6.80 -12.21
N GLY A 112 29.49 7.71 -11.94
CA GLY A 112 29.53 9.08 -12.47
C GLY A 112 29.22 9.18 -13.98
N SER A 113 29.00 8.04 -14.67
CA SER A 113 28.75 8.02 -16.12
C SER A 113 27.27 8.23 -16.41
N GLU A 114 26.95 9.34 -17.06
CA GLU A 114 25.59 9.62 -17.59
C GLU A 114 25.40 8.99 -18.98
N VAL A 115 26.45 9.00 -19.79
CA VAL A 115 26.38 8.58 -21.22
C VAL A 115 25.94 7.12 -21.34
N ASP A 116 26.45 6.24 -20.46
CA ASP A 116 26.18 4.81 -20.53
C ASP A 116 24.72 4.43 -20.27
N VAL A 117 23.99 5.26 -19.54
CA VAL A 117 22.60 4.98 -19.14
C VAL A 117 21.62 6.06 -19.60
N LYS A 118 22.09 7.02 -20.41
CA LYS A 118 21.22 8.07 -20.96
C LYS A 118 20.05 7.47 -21.75
N ILE A 119 20.33 6.55 -22.65
CA ILE A 119 19.35 5.92 -23.53
C ILE A 119 18.23 5.25 -22.75
N PRO A 120 18.50 4.26 -21.83
CA PRO A 120 17.42 3.63 -21.08
C PRO A 120 16.69 4.61 -20.15
N LEU A 121 17.37 5.60 -19.58
CA LEU A 121 16.71 6.62 -18.74
C LEU A 121 15.81 7.54 -19.55
N ASP A 122 16.16 7.87 -20.79
CA ASP A 122 15.33 8.65 -21.71
C ASP A 122 14.05 7.86 -22.07
N TYR A 123 14.16 6.56 -22.40
CA TYR A 123 13.00 5.72 -22.66
C TYR A 123 12.06 5.61 -21.45
N PHE A 124 12.59 5.36 -20.26
CA PHE A 124 11.77 5.38 -19.04
C PHE A 124 11.08 6.75 -18.85
N GLY A 125 11.81 7.84 -19.08
CA GLY A 125 11.27 9.19 -18.95
C GLY A 125 10.10 9.45 -19.91
N GLN A 126 10.23 9.06 -21.16
CA GLN A 126 9.18 9.20 -22.18
C GLN A 126 7.95 8.34 -21.84
N ILE A 127 8.15 7.07 -21.46
CA ILE A 127 7.05 6.17 -21.07
C ILE A 127 6.25 6.76 -19.89
N TYR A 128 6.92 7.26 -18.86
CA TYR A 128 6.26 7.89 -17.71
C TYR A 128 5.52 9.18 -18.10
N HIS A 129 6.10 9.99 -18.99
CA HIS A 129 5.51 11.24 -19.45
C HIS A 129 4.21 11.00 -20.21
N GLU A 130 4.26 10.10 -21.18
CA GLU A 130 3.12 9.79 -22.04
C GLU A 130 1.99 9.08 -21.27
N ASP A 131 2.34 8.08 -20.44
CA ASP A 131 1.35 7.42 -19.57
C ASP A 131 0.69 8.42 -18.63
N GLY A 132 1.45 9.34 -18.05
CA GLY A 132 0.94 10.37 -17.14
C GLY A 132 -0.09 11.28 -17.80
N ILE A 133 0.22 11.82 -18.99
CA ILE A 133 -0.72 12.67 -19.74
C ILE A 133 -2.01 11.92 -20.06
N LEU A 134 -1.89 10.68 -20.55
CA LEU A 134 -3.06 9.89 -20.92
C LEU A 134 -3.88 9.48 -19.70
N ARG A 135 -3.23 9.17 -18.59
CA ARG A 135 -3.90 8.81 -17.33
C ARG A 135 -4.65 9.98 -16.73
N ASP A 136 -4.10 11.17 -16.78
CA ASP A 136 -4.80 12.39 -16.34
C ASP A 136 -6.07 12.62 -17.16
N LYS A 137 -6.01 12.42 -18.48
CA LYS A 137 -7.18 12.49 -19.37
C LYS A 137 -8.23 11.42 -19.07
N MET A 138 -7.79 10.21 -18.77
CA MET A 138 -8.70 9.13 -18.36
C MET A 138 -9.35 9.44 -17.00
N ASN A 139 -8.58 9.90 -16.02
CA ASN A 139 -9.07 10.22 -14.68
C ASN A 139 -10.03 11.42 -14.68
N SER A 140 -9.87 12.37 -15.62
CA SER A 140 -10.79 13.49 -15.81
C SER A 140 -12.06 13.11 -16.61
N GLY A 141 -12.11 11.90 -17.17
CA GLY A 141 -13.22 11.44 -18.01
C GLY A 141 -13.15 11.96 -19.46
N GLU A 142 -12.03 12.58 -19.87
CA GLU A 142 -11.83 13.04 -21.25
C GLU A 142 -11.72 11.87 -22.24
N ILE A 143 -11.13 10.75 -21.80
CA ILE A 143 -11.03 9.50 -22.57
C ILE A 143 -11.46 8.31 -21.73
N SER A 144 -11.99 7.28 -22.39
CA SER A 144 -12.37 6.00 -21.74
C SER A 144 -11.13 5.14 -21.39
N GLU A 145 -11.31 4.11 -20.56
CA GLU A 145 -10.26 3.11 -20.26
C GLU A 145 -9.74 2.43 -21.54
N ASP A 146 -10.62 2.10 -22.49
CA ASP A 146 -10.25 1.45 -23.74
C ASP A 146 -9.44 2.39 -24.65
N GLU A 147 -9.86 3.66 -24.74
CA GLU A 147 -9.09 4.68 -25.47
C GLU A 147 -7.72 4.95 -24.82
N PHE A 148 -7.68 5.01 -23.50
CA PHE A 148 -6.42 5.12 -22.76
C PHE A 148 -5.49 3.97 -23.11
N LEU A 149 -5.96 2.73 -22.99
CA LEU A 149 -5.15 1.53 -23.26
C LEU A 149 -4.65 1.52 -24.72
N THR A 150 -5.51 1.84 -25.66
CA THR A 150 -5.16 1.91 -27.08
C THR A 150 -4.09 2.97 -27.37
N LYS A 151 -4.28 4.19 -26.89
CA LYS A 151 -3.33 5.30 -27.08
C LYS A 151 -2.01 5.04 -26.34
N ARG A 152 -2.09 4.57 -25.10
CA ARG A 152 -0.92 4.17 -24.29
C ARG A 152 -0.07 3.14 -25.02
N ASN A 153 -0.69 2.08 -25.53
CA ASN A 153 0.02 1.01 -26.21
C ASN A 153 0.64 1.46 -27.52
N ALA A 154 -0.06 2.31 -28.29
CA ALA A 154 0.47 2.87 -29.53
C ALA A 154 1.76 3.69 -29.32
N ILE A 155 1.90 4.35 -28.17
CA ILE A 155 3.07 5.19 -27.86
C ILE A 155 4.11 4.41 -27.04
N CYS A 156 3.69 3.75 -25.97
CA CYS A 156 4.63 3.16 -25.00
C CYS A 156 5.22 1.82 -25.45
N LEU A 157 4.49 0.98 -26.21
CA LEU A 157 5.02 -0.32 -26.62
C LEU A 157 6.22 -0.19 -27.57
N PRO A 158 6.26 0.72 -28.56
CA PRO A 158 7.46 0.98 -29.35
C PRO A 158 8.65 1.42 -28.48
N LEU A 159 8.45 2.32 -27.51
CA LEU A 159 9.52 2.76 -26.60
C LEU A 159 10.04 1.60 -25.73
N LEU A 160 9.14 0.71 -25.28
CA LEU A 160 9.54 -0.51 -24.58
C LEU A 160 10.34 -1.44 -25.46
N ALA A 161 9.95 -1.63 -26.73
CA ALA A 161 10.69 -2.48 -27.67
C ALA A 161 12.11 -1.95 -27.89
N GLU A 162 12.28 -0.65 -28.06
CA GLU A 162 13.60 -0.01 -28.16
C GLU A 162 14.42 -0.17 -26.87
N LEU A 163 13.80 0.00 -25.69
CA LEU A 163 14.45 -0.26 -24.40
C LEU A 163 14.92 -1.71 -24.29
N LYS A 164 14.10 -2.69 -24.70
CA LYS A 164 14.45 -4.11 -24.70
C LYS A 164 15.64 -4.38 -25.60
N THR A 165 15.57 -3.89 -26.83
CA THR A 165 16.67 -4.03 -27.82
C THR A 165 17.97 -3.45 -27.28
N TRP A 166 17.92 -2.29 -26.64
CA TRP A 166 19.08 -1.69 -25.99
C TRP A 166 19.65 -2.59 -24.89
N CYS A 167 18.79 -3.15 -24.03
CA CYS A 167 19.19 -4.06 -22.96
C CYS A 167 19.83 -5.34 -23.50
N GLU A 168 19.23 -5.94 -24.55
CA GLU A 168 19.75 -7.15 -25.21
C GLU A 168 21.11 -6.91 -25.88
N ASN A 169 21.25 -5.80 -26.60
CA ASN A 169 22.51 -5.40 -27.20
C ASN A 169 23.60 -5.13 -26.14
N CYS A 170 23.22 -4.52 -25.01
CA CYS A 170 24.14 -4.32 -23.91
C CYS A 170 24.61 -5.64 -23.30
N ALA A 171 23.74 -6.63 -23.21
CA ALA A 171 24.06 -7.98 -22.75
C ALA A 171 25.00 -8.71 -23.76
N LEU A 172 24.72 -8.66 -25.05
CA LEU A 172 25.55 -9.24 -26.11
C LEU A 172 26.95 -8.64 -26.15
N THR A 173 27.11 -7.35 -25.87
CA THR A 173 28.41 -6.66 -25.85
C THR A 173 29.16 -6.79 -24.53
N GLY A 174 28.72 -7.66 -23.63
CA GLY A 174 29.35 -7.93 -22.34
C GLY A 174 29.25 -6.80 -21.32
N TYR A 175 28.16 -6.00 -21.39
CA TYR A 175 27.83 -4.92 -20.42
C TYR A 175 28.94 -3.89 -20.27
N LYS A 176 29.72 -3.66 -21.33
CA LYS A 176 30.94 -2.81 -21.26
C LYS A 176 31.88 -3.19 -20.09
N ARG A 177 31.90 -4.47 -19.70
CA ARG A 177 32.61 -5.01 -18.53
C ARG A 177 32.24 -4.37 -17.18
N SER A 178 31.05 -3.75 -17.09
CA SER A 178 30.59 -3.08 -15.88
C SER A 178 29.62 -3.94 -15.08
N ILE A 179 29.99 -4.33 -13.87
CA ILE A 179 29.14 -5.12 -12.97
C ILE A 179 27.84 -4.37 -12.59
N PRO A 180 27.85 -3.07 -12.24
CA PRO A 180 26.63 -2.33 -11.97
C PRO A 180 25.68 -2.26 -13.18
N LEU A 181 26.22 -2.08 -14.40
CA LEU A 181 25.42 -2.08 -15.63
C LEU A 181 24.79 -3.46 -15.88
N LYS A 182 25.58 -4.53 -15.72
CA LYS A 182 25.09 -5.90 -15.79
C LYS A 182 23.90 -6.12 -14.86
N ARG A 183 24.02 -5.67 -13.60
CA ARG A 183 22.92 -5.80 -12.60
C ARG A 183 21.66 -5.07 -13.05
N ALA A 184 21.77 -3.86 -13.58
CA ALA A 184 20.62 -3.08 -14.05
C ALA A 184 19.94 -3.74 -15.24
N VAL A 185 20.69 -4.10 -16.27
CA VAL A 185 20.17 -4.75 -17.50
C VAL A 185 19.57 -6.11 -17.18
N THR A 186 20.30 -6.97 -16.43
CA THR A 186 19.81 -8.31 -16.06
C THR A 186 18.52 -8.21 -15.25
N TYR A 187 18.42 -7.27 -14.30
CA TYR A 187 17.19 -7.05 -13.54
C TYR A 187 16.01 -6.68 -14.45
N THR A 188 16.22 -5.77 -15.40
CA THR A 188 15.20 -5.35 -16.36
C THR A 188 14.75 -6.53 -17.24
N LEU A 189 15.68 -7.26 -17.84
CA LEU A 189 15.37 -8.40 -18.72
C LEU A 189 14.68 -9.55 -17.96
N ASN A 190 15.13 -9.89 -16.76
CA ASN A 190 14.50 -10.95 -15.95
C ASN A 190 13.07 -10.64 -15.54
N ASN A 191 12.71 -9.37 -15.48
CA ASN A 191 11.35 -8.93 -15.14
C ASN A 191 10.51 -8.56 -16.37
N TRP A 192 11.03 -8.76 -17.59
CA TRP A 192 10.44 -8.22 -18.82
C TRP A 192 8.98 -8.63 -19.02
N LYS A 193 8.69 -9.92 -18.93
CA LYS A 193 7.32 -10.45 -19.08
C LYS A 193 6.32 -9.83 -18.11
N TYR A 194 6.77 -9.47 -16.91
CA TYR A 194 5.93 -8.85 -15.90
C TYR A 194 5.76 -7.32 -16.15
N ILE A 195 6.72 -6.71 -16.83
CA ILE A 195 6.60 -5.32 -17.31
C ILE A 195 5.58 -5.25 -18.43
N GLU A 196 5.62 -6.20 -19.39
CA GLU A 196 4.65 -6.27 -20.48
C GLU A 196 3.21 -6.40 -19.98
N ASN A 197 2.99 -7.15 -18.91
CA ASN A 197 1.65 -7.30 -18.29
C ASN A 197 1.01 -5.98 -17.87
N ILE A 198 1.80 -4.95 -17.54
CA ILE A 198 1.28 -3.61 -17.19
C ILE A 198 0.44 -3.04 -18.35
N PHE A 199 0.85 -3.30 -19.58
CA PHE A 199 0.28 -2.73 -20.79
C PHE A 199 -0.90 -3.54 -21.35
N THR A 200 -1.35 -4.57 -20.64
CA THR A 200 -2.53 -5.36 -21.02
C THR A 200 -3.84 -4.85 -20.43
N THR A 201 -3.77 -3.83 -19.54
CA THR A 201 -4.96 -3.25 -18.90
C THR A 201 -4.73 -1.76 -18.58
N ALA A 202 -5.79 -0.97 -18.62
CA ALA A 202 -5.77 0.43 -18.16
C ALA A 202 -5.62 0.58 -16.65
N LYS A 203 -6.02 -0.45 -15.89
CA LYS A 203 -6.19 -0.40 -14.43
C LYS A 203 -4.88 -0.38 -13.64
N VAL A 204 -3.78 -0.87 -14.23
CA VAL A 204 -2.47 -0.95 -13.57
C VAL A 204 -1.65 0.30 -13.86
N GLU A 205 -1.10 0.91 -12.81
CA GLU A 205 -0.12 2.02 -12.91
C GLU A 205 1.26 1.46 -13.31
N LEU A 206 2.17 2.32 -13.80
CA LEU A 206 3.53 1.90 -14.20
C LEU A 206 4.40 1.44 -13.03
N ASP A 207 4.06 1.84 -11.82
CA ASP A 207 4.89 1.58 -10.65
C ASP A 207 4.09 1.33 -9.37
N ASN A 208 4.84 0.97 -8.31
CA ASN A 208 4.31 0.69 -6.98
C ASN A 208 4.47 1.89 -6.01
N ASN A 209 4.56 3.12 -6.53
CA ASN A 209 4.79 4.31 -5.71
C ASN A 209 3.70 4.54 -4.67
N ARG A 210 2.47 4.09 -4.94
CA ARG A 210 1.36 4.10 -3.97
C ARG A 210 1.74 3.31 -2.72
N SER A 211 2.14 2.06 -2.86
CA SER A 211 2.58 1.22 -1.73
C SER A 211 3.83 1.80 -1.05
N GLU A 212 4.79 2.35 -1.82
CA GLU A 212 5.97 2.98 -1.24
C GLU A 212 5.61 4.17 -0.32
N ARG A 213 4.58 4.95 -0.66
CA ARG A 213 4.06 6.02 0.22
C ARG A 213 3.46 5.46 1.50
N LEU A 214 2.66 4.39 1.41
CA LEU A 214 2.06 3.72 2.56
C LEU A 214 3.12 3.06 3.46
N VAL A 215 4.14 2.44 2.89
CA VAL A 215 5.32 1.91 3.60
C VAL A 215 6.03 3.01 4.40
N LYS A 216 6.14 4.24 3.85
CA LYS A 216 6.80 5.37 4.54
C LYS A 216 6.11 5.73 5.85
N ILE A 217 4.79 5.56 5.96
CA ILE A 217 4.03 5.84 7.17
C ILE A 217 4.49 4.96 8.32
N VAL A 218 4.60 3.65 8.08
CA VAL A 218 5.13 2.69 9.07
C VAL A 218 6.59 3.00 9.41
N LYS A 219 7.42 3.32 8.41
CA LYS A 219 8.83 3.68 8.64
C LYS A 219 8.99 4.97 9.45
N LEU A 220 8.15 5.96 9.25
CA LEU A 220 8.16 7.20 10.04
C LEU A 220 7.69 6.94 11.47
N GLY A 221 6.59 6.18 11.63
CA GLY A 221 6.11 5.75 12.94
C GLY A 221 7.17 4.99 13.72
N SER A 222 7.87 4.04 13.08
CA SER A 222 8.91 3.24 13.74
C SER A 222 10.11 4.05 14.24
N LYS A 223 10.35 5.24 13.70
CA LYS A 223 11.38 6.15 14.25
C LYS A 223 10.96 6.77 15.60
N ASN A 224 9.67 6.82 15.88
CA ASN A 224 9.13 7.37 17.12
C ASN A 224 8.97 6.29 18.19
N TRP A 225 8.34 5.17 17.84
CA TRP A 225 8.06 4.09 18.80
C TRP A 225 9.10 2.96 18.80
N ILE A 226 10.05 2.93 17.86
CA ILE A 226 11.21 2.03 17.74
C ILE A 226 10.81 0.56 17.59
N THR A 227 10.03 0.00 18.52
CA THR A 227 9.59 -1.39 18.52
C THR A 227 8.12 -1.53 18.93
N ASN A 228 7.46 -2.58 18.44
CA ASN A 228 6.18 -3.02 18.99
C ASN A 228 6.43 -3.78 20.29
N GLY A 229 5.64 -3.56 21.32
CA GLY A 229 5.78 -4.25 22.61
C GLY A 229 5.36 -5.74 22.57
N SER A 230 4.41 -6.08 21.68
CA SER A 230 3.89 -7.45 21.48
C SER A 230 3.38 -7.62 20.06
N GLU A 231 3.10 -8.86 19.66
CA GLU A 231 2.48 -9.18 18.38
C GLU A 231 1.06 -8.62 18.26
N ASP A 232 0.25 -8.77 19.32
CA ASP A 232 -1.11 -8.21 19.31
C ASP A 232 -1.10 -6.70 19.23
N GLY A 233 -0.12 -6.04 19.87
CA GLY A 233 0.10 -4.60 19.70
C GLY A 233 0.46 -4.23 18.26
N ALA A 234 1.27 -5.06 17.57
CA ALA A 234 1.64 -4.87 16.19
C ALA A 234 0.46 -5.11 15.23
N LYS A 235 -0.36 -6.13 15.47
CA LYS A 235 -1.61 -6.41 14.73
C LYS A 235 -2.60 -5.25 14.90
N GLY A 236 -2.82 -4.82 16.15
CA GLY A 236 -3.70 -3.68 16.46
C GLY A 236 -3.25 -2.39 15.78
N SER A 237 -1.95 -2.09 15.81
CA SER A 237 -1.39 -0.93 15.09
C SER A 237 -1.60 -1.04 13.58
N SER A 238 -1.43 -2.24 13.01
CA SER A 238 -1.65 -2.48 11.58
C SER A 238 -3.10 -2.25 11.18
N LEU A 239 -4.06 -2.73 11.97
CA LEU A 239 -5.48 -2.48 11.74
C LEU A 239 -5.81 -0.98 11.81
N ILE A 240 -5.29 -0.27 12.81
CA ILE A 240 -5.49 1.19 12.93
C ILE A 240 -4.89 1.94 11.74
N TYR A 241 -3.69 1.56 11.26
CA TYR A 241 -3.14 2.13 10.02
C TYR A 241 -4.06 1.87 8.82
N SER A 242 -4.64 0.67 8.71
CA SER A 242 -5.58 0.32 7.64
C SER A 242 -6.79 1.24 7.65
N LEU A 243 -7.40 1.44 8.80
CA LEU A 243 -8.57 2.28 8.98
C LEU A 243 -8.24 3.76 8.68
N ILE A 244 -7.14 4.28 9.23
CA ILE A 244 -6.71 5.68 9.04
C ILE A 244 -6.42 5.96 7.55
N GLU A 245 -5.60 5.14 6.92
CA GLU A 245 -5.17 5.43 5.55
C GLU A 245 -6.31 5.21 4.55
N THR A 246 -7.19 4.25 4.81
CA THR A 246 -8.40 4.08 3.99
C THR A 246 -9.38 5.23 4.22
N ALA A 247 -9.62 5.68 5.45
CA ALA A 247 -10.48 6.82 5.74
C ALA A 247 -10.05 8.09 4.98
N LYS A 248 -8.74 8.34 4.88
CA LYS A 248 -8.20 9.45 4.09
C LYS A 248 -8.54 9.35 2.60
N MET A 249 -8.61 8.15 2.03
CA MET A 249 -8.98 7.93 0.62
C MET A 249 -10.43 8.34 0.35
N TYR A 250 -11.28 8.26 1.37
CA TYR A 250 -12.69 8.67 1.31
C TYR A 250 -12.94 10.09 1.87
N ASN A 251 -11.89 10.89 2.03
CA ASN A 251 -11.95 12.25 2.56
C ASN A 251 -12.58 12.33 3.96
N LEU A 252 -12.53 11.25 4.74
CA LEU A 252 -12.96 11.24 6.14
C LEU A 252 -11.83 11.78 7.01
N ASN A 253 -12.16 12.59 8.02
CA ASN A 253 -11.20 12.96 9.05
C ASN A 253 -10.84 11.71 9.88
N PRO A 254 -9.59 11.25 9.93
CA PRO A 254 -9.24 9.98 10.58
C PRO A 254 -9.57 9.93 12.08
N ARG A 255 -9.45 11.06 12.78
CA ARG A 255 -9.79 11.14 14.20
C ARG A 255 -11.28 10.93 14.41
N ASP A 256 -12.09 11.68 13.67
CA ASP A 256 -13.55 11.62 13.80
C ASP A 256 -14.07 10.25 13.35
N TYR A 257 -13.48 9.70 12.28
CA TYR A 257 -13.79 8.35 11.80
C TYR A 257 -13.48 7.27 12.86
N LEU A 258 -12.29 7.28 13.46
CA LEU A 258 -11.95 6.32 14.51
C LEU A 258 -12.85 6.48 15.74
N SER A 259 -13.19 7.70 16.11
CA SER A 259 -14.14 7.96 17.20
C SER A 259 -15.54 7.42 16.88
N TYR A 260 -16.00 7.63 15.64
CA TYR A 260 -17.28 7.08 15.15
C TYR A 260 -17.30 5.55 15.23
N VAL A 261 -16.27 4.89 14.70
CA VAL A 261 -16.14 3.42 14.76
C VAL A 261 -16.13 2.94 16.21
N TYR A 262 -15.39 3.63 17.09
CA TYR A 262 -15.34 3.27 18.51
C TYR A 262 -16.69 3.41 19.19
N MET A 263 -17.39 4.52 18.97
CA MET A 263 -18.71 4.79 19.57
C MET A 263 -19.74 3.77 19.09
N LYS A 264 -19.79 3.50 17.80
CA LYS A 264 -20.72 2.50 17.23
C LYS A 264 -20.38 1.08 17.69
N GLY A 265 -19.09 0.73 17.69
CA GLY A 265 -18.63 -0.55 18.21
C GLY A 265 -18.82 -0.71 19.72
N ALA A 266 -18.69 0.37 20.51
CA ALA A 266 -18.93 0.33 21.95
C ALA A 266 -20.41 0.15 22.30
N ALA A 267 -21.32 0.53 21.40
CA ALA A 267 -22.75 0.30 21.57
C ALA A 267 -23.16 -1.18 21.43
N SER A 268 -22.32 -2.03 20.86
CA SER A 268 -22.52 -3.48 20.81
C SER A 268 -22.32 -4.10 22.21
N ILE A 269 -23.28 -4.94 22.61
CA ILE A 269 -23.21 -5.67 23.89
C ILE A 269 -22.20 -6.80 23.81
N ASP A 270 -22.00 -7.37 22.63
CA ASP A 270 -21.08 -8.47 22.40
C ASP A 270 -19.63 -7.99 22.42
N TRP A 271 -18.79 -8.77 23.10
CA TRP A 271 -17.35 -8.46 23.20
C TRP A 271 -16.64 -8.57 21.85
N GLU A 272 -17.08 -9.47 21.00
CA GLU A 272 -16.61 -9.68 19.64
C GLU A 272 -17.72 -9.25 18.67
N ILE A 273 -17.45 -8.20 17.86
CA ILE A 273 -18.42 -7.68 16.90
C ILE A 273 -18.29 -8.49 15.61
N ASN A 274 -19.39 -9.01 15.08
CA ASN A 274 -19.42 -9.77 13.85
C ASN A 274 -19.15 -8.88 12.62
N THR A 275 -18.83 -9.52 11.49
CA THR A 275 -18.52 -8.78 10.24
C THR A 275 -19.72 -8.02 9.68
N GLU A 276 -20.96 -8.49 9.91
CA GLU A 276 -22.17 -7.84 9.41
C GLU A 276 -22.42 -6.49 10.08
N ASP A 277 -22.15 -6.40 11.39
CA ASP A 277 -22.26 -5.16 12.15
C ASP A 277 -21.07 -4.20 11.87
N LEU A 278 -19.90 -4.73 11.50
CA LEU A 278 -18.73 -3.94 11.19
C LEU A 278 -18.72 -3.42 9.74
N GLU A 279 -19.36 -4.10 8.80
CA GLU A 279 -19.35 -3.71 7.38
C GLU A 279 -19.89 -2.29 7.14
N PRO A 280 -20.97 -1.81 7.79
CA PRO A 280 -21.40 -0.42 7.69
C PRO A 280 -20.40 0.60 8.23
N LEU A 281 -19.47 0.18 9.10
CA LEU A 281 -18.46 1.04 9.72
C LEU A 281 -17.17 1.12 8.90
N MET A 282 -17.04 0.33 7.83
CA MET A 282 -15.86 0.37 6.98
C MET A 282 -15.76 1.72 6.25
N PRO A 283 -14.54 2.26 6.05
CA PRO A 283 -14.37 3.62 5.50
C PRO A 283 -15.09 3.87 4.17
N TRP A 284 -15.21 2.84 3.34
CA TRP A 284 -15.91 2.93 2.04
C TRP A 284 -17.44 2.93 2.13
N ASN A 285 -17.99 2.71 3.32
CA ASN A 285 -19.44 2.74 3.60
C ASN A 285 -19.85 3.93 4.47
N VAL A 286 -18.89 4.75 4.93
CA VAL A 286 -19.12 5.91 5.79
C VAL A 286 -19.03 7.19 4.97
N GLU A 287 -20.00 8.07 5.11
CA GLU A 287 -19.96 9.41 4.52
C GLU A 287 -19.51 10.47 5.53
N PRO A 288 -18.92 11.60 5.10
CA PRO A 288 -18.51 12.69 6.02
C PRO A 288 -19.64 13.19 6.93
N LYS A 289 -20.90 13.16 6.45
CA LYS A 289 -22.08 13.55 7.25
C LYS A 289 -22.33 12.62 8.44
N ASP A 290 -21.96 11.35 8.34
CA ASP A 290 -22.17 10.37 9.42
C ASP A 290 -21.29 10.68 10.63
N LEU A 291 -20.19 11.41 10.41
CA LEU A 291 -19.25 11.82 11.46
C LEU A 291 -19.75 13.04 12.26
N SER A 292 -20.85 13.68 11.87
CA SER A 292 -21.41 14.83 12.59
C SER A 292 -21.77 14.50 14.03
N ILE A 293 -22.22 13.28 14.30
CA ILE A 293 -22.55 12.79 15.65
C ILE A 293 -21.34 12.89 16.61
N VAL A 294 -20.14 12.61 16.10
CA VAL A 294 -18.88 12.69 16.88
C VAL A 294 -18.57 14.15 17.21
N THR A 295 -18.74 15.04 16.22
CA THR A 295 -18.48 16.47 16.39
C THR A 295 -19.43 17.09 17.42
N ASP A 296 -20.70 16.71 17.40
CA ASP A 296 -21.71 17.23 18.32
C ASP A 296 -21.49 16.68 19.73
N GLU A 297 -21.09 15.42 19.87
CA GLU A 297 -20.74 14.83 21.16
C GLU A 297 -19.48 15.45 21.75
N TYR A 298 -18.44 15.71 20.95
CA TYR A 298 -17.26 16.45 21.42
C TYR A 298 -17.59 17.87 21.86
N LYS A 299 -18.47 18.58 21.15
CA LYS A 299 -18.94 19.89 21.56
C LYS A 299 -19.68 19.83 22.89
N PHE A 300 -20.57 18.83 23.03
CA PHE A 300 -21.31 18.59 24.27
C PHE A 300 -20.36 18.28 25.43
N LEU A 301 -19.39 17.38 25.25
CA LEU A 301 -18.40 17.04 26.26
C LEU A 301 -17.53 18.25 26.62
N ALA A 302 -17.05 18.99 25.62
CA ALA A 302 -16.24 20.20 25.87
C ALA A 302 -17.00 21.28 26.62
N GLN A 303 -18.32 21.44 26.40
CA GLN A 303 -19.18 22.38 27.13
C GLN A 303 -19.50 21.91 28.54
N ASN A 304 -19.46 20.61 28.80
CA ASN A 304 -19.82 20.00 30.09
C ASN A 304 -18.61 19.43 30.84
N MET A 305 -17.38 19.55 30.30
CA MET A 305 -16.17 19.20 31.06
C MET A 305 -16.00 20.16 32.23
N LEU A 306 -15.99 19.63 33.43
CA LEU A 306 -15.59 20.34 34.63
C LEU A 306 -14.17 20.91 34.43
N SER A 307 -13.94 22.12 34.86
CA SER A 307 -12.57 22.62 34.99
C SER A 307 -11.77 21.70 35.93
N THR A 308 -10.44 21.71 35.84
CA THR A 308 -9.61 20.94 36.74
C THR A 308 -9.93 21.20 38.21
N GLU A 309 -10.20 22.47 38.55
CA GLU A 309 -10.57 22.91 39.90
C GLU A 309 -11.93 22.34 40.34
N GLU A 310 -12.93 22.34 39.47
CA GLU A 310 -14.25 21.75 39.75
C GLU A 310 -14.19 20.21 39.90
N TYR A 311 -13.34 19.54 39.05
CA TYR A 311 -13.12 18.12 39.17
C TYR A 311 -12.44 17.75 40.50
N GLU A 312 -11.37 18.46 40.87
CA GLU A 312 -10.67 18.25 42.14
C GLU A 312 -11.58 18.51 43.36
N ALA A 313 -12.40 19.58 43.30
CA ALA A 313 -13.39 19.87 44.36
C ALA A 313 -14.43 18.75 44.49
N LYS A 314 -14.90 18.19 43.37
CA LYS A 314 -15.87 17.10 43.33
C LYS A 314 -15.28 15.81 43.87
N MET A 315 -14.03 15.49 43.52
CA MET A 315 -13.30 14.32 44.05
C MET A 315 -13.01 14.47 45.55
N ALA A 316 -12.64 15.64 46.03
CA ALA A 316 -12.42 15.93 47.46
C ALA A 316 -13.73 15.82 48.29
N SER A 317 -14.87 16.14 47.70
CA SER A 317 -16.17 15.98 48.36
C SER A 317 -16.68 14.55 48.41
N ALA A 318 -16.31 13.71 47.41
CA ALA A 318 -16.68 12.31 47.34
C ALA A 318 -15.82 11.41 48.28
N SER A 319 -14.71 11.94 48.80
CA SER A 319 -13.79 11.22 49.72
C SER A 319 -14.09 11.52 51.19
N LYS A 320 -15.14 12.23 51.51
CA LYS A 320 -15.69 12.46 52.85
C LYS A 320 -16.97 11.66 53.05
#